data_116c2c188e7f83e4fd697a2556bafb62
#
_entry.id   116c2c188e7f83e4fd697a2556bafb62
#
_cell.length_a   1.000
_cell.length_b   1.000
_cell.length_c   1.000
_cell.angle_alpha   90.00
_cell.angle_beta   90.00
_cell.angle_gamma   90.00
#
_symmetry.space_group_name_H-M   'P 1'
#
loop_
_entity.id
_entity.type
_entity.pdbx_description
1 polymer ?
#
loop_
_entity_poly.entity_id
_entity_poly.type
_entity_poly.pdbx_seq_one_letter_code
_entity_poly.pdbx_strand_id
1 'polypeptide(L)'
;MVFDHGFGGGHRSYMKEIEILCRHGYLVFSYDHTGCMESGGENIGGFSQSLVDLNDCLNALKATERCRGLDFSVMGHSWGGFSTLNICALHPDVSHIVVLSGFVSVNKLVESFFGGILKGYRKAILALDPNPDFFRYNAVESLSGTDAQVLLVYSENDKMVSRAVHFDALKAGLSHKDNIRFLLEKNKGHNPNYTEDAVSYLAEYSADVAKKAKTLTTEEARLVYRGIWNWERMTDQDVVVWAQIFKTLDT
;
A
#
# COMPACT_ATOMS: atom_id res chain seq x y z
N MET A 1 11.35 -9.26 -5.12
CA MET A 1 10.46 -8.19 -4.60
C MET A 1 9.05 -8.40 -5.09
N VAL A 2 8.08 -8.44 -4.19
CA VAL A 2 6.64 -8.36 -4.54
C VAL A 2 6.17 -6.94 -4.27
N PHE A 3 5.50 -6.30 -5.26
CA PHE A 3 4.89 -4.98 -5.10
C PHE A 3 3.37 -5.11 -5.00
N ASP A 4 2.81 -4.60 -3.91
CA ASP A 4 1.42 -4.77 -3.52
C ASP A 4 0.65 -3.44 -3.62
N HIS A 5 -0.36 -3.38 -4.51
CA HIS A 5 -1.02 -2.13 -4.89
C HIS A 5 -2.10 -1.66 -3.91
N GLY A 6 -2.40 -0.35 -3.93
CA GLY A 6 -3.45 0.27 -3.14
C GLY A 6 -4.87 0.06 -3.71
N PHE A 7 -5.87 0.35 -2.88
CA PHE A 7 -7.28 0.24 -3.21
C PHE A 7 -7.66 1.05 -4.47
N GLY A 8 -8.41 0.43 -5.38
CA GLY A 8 -8.84 1.03 -6.64
C GLY A 8 -7.74 1.16 -7.70
N GLY A 9 -6.53 0.71 -7.40
CA GLY A 9 -5.42 0.61 -8.34
C GLY A 9 -5.26 -0.79 -8.92
N GLY A 10 -4.11 -1.04 -9.49
CA GLY A 10 -3.60 -2.31 -9.97
C GLY A 10 -2.11 -2.17 -10.27
N HIS A 11 -1.47 -3.23 -10.77
CA HIS A 11 -0.04 -3.22 -11.07
C HIS A 11 0.38 -2.05 -11.97
N ARG A 12 -0.47 -1.68 -12.95
CA ARG A 12 -0.19 -0.56 -13.89
C ARG A 12 -0.15 0.81 -13.20
N SER A 13 -0.76 0.95 -12.02
CA SER A 13 -0.79 2.23 -11.29
C SER A 13 0.55 2.55 -10.64
N TYR A 14 1.46 1.57 -10.54
CA TYR A 14 2.74 1.67 -9.82
C TYR A 14 3.95 1.40 -10.72
N MET A 15 3.80 1.63 -12.02
CA MET A 15 4.88 1.34 -12.99
C MET A 15 6.16 2.14 -12.74
N LYS A 16 6.08 3.35 -12.15
CA LYS A 16 7.26 4.14 -11.79
C LYS A 16 8.03 3.51 -10.63
N GLU A 17 7.35 3.07 -9.60
CA GLU A 17 7.93 2.35 -8.46
C GLU A 17 8.57 1.03 -8.92
N ILE A 18 7.86 0.27 -9.75
CA ILE A 18 8.35 -0.99 -10.32
C ILE A 18 9.58 -0.74 -11.19
N GLU A 19 9.57 0.29 -12.04
CA GLU A 19 10.70 0.67 -12.88
C GLU A 19 11.94 0.99 -12.04
N ILE A 20 11.78 1.78 -10.98
CA ILE A 20 12.87 2.18 -10.08
C ILE A 20 13.48 0.96 -9.39
N LEU A 21 12.64 0.06 -8.87
CA LEU A 21 13.09 -1.19 -8.26
C LEU A 21 13.84 -2.09 -9.26
N CYS A 22 13.31 -2.23 -10.49
CA CYS A 22 13.96 -3.00 -11.54
C CYS A 22 15.31 -2.40 -11.96
N ARG A 23 15.40 -1.06 -12.06
CA ARG A 23 16.65 -0.36 -12.38
C ARG A 23 17.70 -0.50 -11.28
N HIS A 24 17.27 -0.70 -10.03
CA HIS A 24 18.15 -0.99 -8.89
C HIS A 24 18.60 -2.46 -8.83
N GLY A 25 18.07 -3.32 -9.70
CA GLY A 25 18.49 -4.72 -9.84
C GLY A 25 17.52 -5.75 -9.23
N TYR A 26 16.35 -5.35 -8.76
CA TYR A 26 15.34 -6.28 -8.25
C TYR A 26 14.57 -6.96 -9.37
N LEU A 27 14.32 -8.26 -9.22
CA LEU A 27 13.24 -8.94 -9.93
C LEU A 27 11.94 -8.58 -9.24
N VAL A 28 11.07 -7.83 -9.92
CA VAL A 28 9.81 -7.36 -9.34
C VAL A 28 8.65 -8.16 -9.89
N PHE A 29 7.82 -8.67 -9.00
CA PHE A 29 6.51 -9.23 -9.31
C PHE A 29 5.43 -8.30 -8.78
N SER A 30 4.47 -7.96 -9.63
CA SER A 30 3.28 -7.19 -9.25
C SER A 30 2.05 -7.86 -9.85
N TYR A 31 0.93 -7.77 -9.17
CA TYR A 31 -0.31 -8.43 -9.52
C TYR A 31 -1.49 -7.49 -9.25
N ASP A 32 -2.67 -7.89 -9.68
CA ASP A 32 -3.91 -7.19 -9.33
C ASP A 32 -4.65 -8.01 -8.28
N HIS A 33 -5.12 -7.35 -7.22
CA HIS A 33 -5.94 -7.98 -6.20
C HIS A 33 -7.26 -8.52 -6.77
N THR A 34 -7.86 -9.48 -6.10
CA THR A 34 -9.18 -10.03 -6.42
C THR A 34 -10.17 -8.91 -6.71
N GLY A 35 -10.88 -9.01 -7.84
CA GLY A 35 -11.85 -8.02 -8.29
C GLY A 35 -11.28 -6.68 -8.77
N CYS A 36 -9.95 -6.57 -8.92
CA CYS A 36 -9.28 -5.39 -9.46
C CYS A 36 -8.75 -5.66 -10.87
N MET A 37 -8.81 -4.65 -11.73
CA MET A 37 -8.23 -4.59 -13.08
C MET A 37 -8.38 -5.88 -13.89
N GLU A 38 -7.29 -6.66 -14.07
CA GLU A 38 -7.27 -7.86 -14.91
C GLU A 38 -7.50 -9.15 -14.11
N SER A 39 -7.50 -9.08 -12.76
CA SER A 39 -7.79 -10.21 -11.90
C SER A 39 -9.27 -10.58 -11.87
N GLY A 40 -9.55 -11.86 -11.73
CA GLY A 40 -10.91 -12.38 -11.55
C GLY A 40 -11.54 -11.97 -10.22
N GLY A 41 -12.83 -12.24 -10.08
CA GLY A 41 -13.64 -11.91 -8.91
C GLY A 41 -14.75 -10.93 -9.25
N GLU A 42 -15.91 -11.08 -8.58
CA GLU A 42 -17.06 -10.18 -8.78
C GLU A 42 -16.91 -8.85 -8.04
N ASN A 43 -16.08 -8.84 -7.00
CA ASN A 43 -15.79 -7.68 -6.17
C ASN A 43 -14.46 -7.88 -5.40
N ILE A 44 -14.04 -6.87 -4.69
CA ILE A 44 -12.76 -6.84 -3.94
C ILE A 44 -12.71 -7.71 -2.68
N GLY A 45 -13.79 -8.40 -2.31
CA GLY A 45 -13.82 -9.32 -1.16
C GLY A 45 -13.66 -8.69 0.23
N GLY A 46 -13.63 -7.36 0.37
CA GLY A 46 -13.44 -6.66 1.64
C GLY A 46 -12.02 -6.14 1.86
N PHE A 47 -11.81 -5.43 2.98
CA PHE A 47 -10.52 -4.79 3.25
C PHE A 47 -9.41 -5.79 3.61
N SER A 48 -9.75 -6.94 4.16
CA SER A 48 -8.79 -7.98 4.50
C SER A 48 -8.34 -8.81 3.29
N GLN A 49 -9.02 -8.69 2.15
CA GLN A 49 -8.72 -9.46 0.94
C GLN A 49 -7.28 -9.22 0.43
N SER A 50 -6.73 -8.02 0.57
CA SER A 50 -5.35 -7.79 0.15
C SER A 50 -4.33 -8.68 0.86
N LEU A 51 -4.57 -9.00 2.14
CA LEU A 51 -3.67 -9.90 2.86
C LEU A 51 -3.84 -11.36 2.42
N VAL A 52 -5.06 -11.78 2.05
CA VAL A 52 -5.32 -13.09 1.44
C VAL A 52 -4.56 -13.20 0.11
N ASP A 53 -4.75 -12.20 -0.76
CA ASP A 53 -4.15 -12.19 -2.10
C ASP A 53 -2.61 -12.16 -2.03
N LEU A 54 -2.03 -11.37 -1.13
CA LEU A 54 -0.57 -11.32 -0.95
C LEU A 54 -0.03 -12.65 -0.39
N ASN A 55 -0.74 -13.28 0.55
CA ASN A 55 -0.40 -14.60 1.06
C ASN A 55 -0.38 -15.64 -0.06
N ASP A 56 -1.43 -15.68 -0.88
CA ASP A 56 -1.56 -16.63 -1.98
C ASP A 56 -0.53 -16.35 -3.09
N CYS A 57 -0.25 -15.08 -3.38
CA CYS A 57 0.80 -14.66 -4.29
C CYS A 57 2.17 -15.19 -3.85
N LEU A 58 2.55 -14.99 -2.58
CA LEU A 58 3.84 -15.47 -2.07
C LEU A 58 3.92 -17.00 -2.07
N ASN A 59 2.83 -17.70 -1.72
CA ASN A 59 2.77 -19.15 -1.80
C ASN A 59 2.98 -19.65 -3.22
N ALA A 60 2.32 -19.04 -4.22
CA ALA A 60 2.47 -19.38 -5.63
C ALA A 60 3.90 -19.10 -6.15
N LEU A 61 4.47 -17.94 -5.79
CA LEU A 61 5.83 -17.59 -6.19
C LEU A 61 6.87 -18.54 -5.59
N LYS A 62 6.77 -18.89 -4.31
CA LYS A 62 7.66 -19.83 -3.63
C LYS A 62 7.58 -21.25 -4.23
N ALA A 63 6.41 -21.63 -4.75
CA ALA A 63 6.22 -22.90 -5.46
C ALA A 63 6.78 -22.88 -6.90
N THR A 64 7.07 -21.71 -7.46
CA THR A 64 7.54 -21.53 -8.83
C THR A 64 9.03 -21.80 -8.93
N GLU A 65 9.45 -22.66 -9.88
CA GLU A 65 10.86 -23.05 -10.06
C GLU A 65 11.78 -21.84 -10.33
N ARG A 66 11.31 -20.87 -11.10
CA ARG A 66 12.05 -19.63 -11.40
C ARG A 66 12.41 -18.81 -10.17
N CYS A 67 11.64 -18.94 -9.08
CA CYS A 67 11.84 -18.19 -7.84
C CYS A 67 12.58 -19.02 -6.77
N ARG A 68 12.97 -20.23 -7.07
CA ARG A 68 13.66 -21.13 -6.13
C ARG A 68 15.00 -20.54 -5.70
N GLY A 69 15.19 -20.41 -4.39
CA GLY A 69 16.43 -19.87 -3.81
C GLY A 69 16.56 -18.35 -3.86
N LEU A 70 15.48 -17.65 -4.23
CA LEU A 70 15.43 -16.20 -4.12
C LEU A 70 14.92 -15.78 -2.74
N ASP A 71 15.50 -14.72 -2.19
CA ASP A 71 14.96 -14.04 -1.02
C ASP A 71 13.76 -13.18 -1.41
N PHE A 72 12.73 -13.21 -0.57
CA PHE A 72 11.51 -12.44 -0.79
C PHE A 72 11.51 -11.18 0.05
N SER A 73 11.27 -10.07 -0.63
CA SER A 73 11.00 -8.76 -0.03
C SER A 73 9.63 -8.27 -0.51
N VAL A 74 8.92 -7.51 0.31
CA VAL A 74 7.59 -7.00 -0.03
C VAL A 74 7.56 -5.48 0.14
N MET A 75 7.01 -4.79 -0.83
CA MET A 75 6.72 -3.35 -0.77
C MET A 75 5.26 -3.12 -1.12
N GLY A 76 4.55 -2.32 -0.31
CA GLY A 76 3.13 -2.07 -0.56
C GLY A 76 2.68 -0.67 -0.17
N HIS A 77 1.64 -0.20 -0.85
CA HIS A 77 1.05 1.12 -0.64
C HIS A 77 -0.40 1.01 -0.17
N SER A 78 -0.78 1.81 0.83
CA SER A 78 -2.17 1.97 1.27
C SER A 78 -2.83 0.63 1.66
N TRP A 79 -3.77 0.12 0.86
CA TRP A 79 -4.40 -1.19 1.04
C TRP A 79 -3.38 -2.33 0.93
N GLY A 80 -2.52 -2.31 -0.09
CA GLY A 80 -1.36 -3.20 -0.17
C GLY A 80 -0.34 -2.96 0.96
N GLY A 81 -0.30 -1.75 1.51
CA GLY A 81 0.49 -1.46 2.72
C GLY A 81 -0.04 -2.16 3.97
N PHE A 82 -1.35 -2.40 4.09
CA PHE A 82 -1.93 -3.21 5.18
C PHE A 82 -1.49 -4.67 5.08
N SER A 83 -1.60 -5.27 3.90
CA SER A 83 -1.13 -6.64 3.67
C SER A 83 0.37 -6.77 3.92
N THR A 84 1.17 -5.84 3.39
CA THR A 84 2.62 -5.79 3.59
C THR A 84 3.01 -5.67 5.06
N LEU A 85 2.30 -4.86 5.86
CA LEU A 85 2.50 -4.76 7.31
C LEU A 85 2.26 -6.07 8.07
N ASN A 86 1.37 -6.91 7.56
CA ASN A 86 0.91 -8.10 8.27
C ASN A 86 1.47 -9.41 7.71
N ILE A 87 2.10 -9.37 6.54
CA ILE A 87 2.52 -10.59 5.82
C ILE A 87 3.58 -11.41 6.55
N CYS A 88 4.44 -10.77 7.34
CA CYS A 88 5.47 -11.47 8.10
C CYS A 88 4.92 -12.44 9.17
N ALA A 89 3.67 -12.27 9.59
CA ALA A 89 3.01 -13.22 10.47
C ALA A 89 2.64 -14.54 9.76
N LEU A 90 2.53 -14.50 8.43
CA LEU A 90 2.24 -15.66 7.58
C LEU A 90 3.50 -16.19 6.88
N HIS A 91 4.42 -15.28 6.54
CA HIS A 91 5.67 -15.55 5.85
C HIS A 91 6.86 -14.95 6.63
N PRO A 92 7.31 -15.61 7.71
CA PRO A 92 8.41 -15.11 8.54
C PRO A 92 9.77 -15.11 7.83
N ASP A 93 9.86 -15.73 6.67
CA ASP A 93 11.01 -15.78 5.78
C ASP A 93 11.12 -14.57 4.82
N VAL A 94 10.18 -13.63 4.85
CA VAL A 94 10.30 -12.35 4.15
C VAL A 94 11.42 -11.53 4.79
N SER A 95 12.43 -11.16 4.00
CA SER A 95 13.64 -10.50 4.49
C SER A 95 13.50 -8.99 4.67
N HIS A 96 12.76 -8.32 3.77
CA HIS A 96 12.57 -6.87 3.80
C HIS A 96 11.12 -6.48 3.57
N ILE A 97 10.68 -5.48 4.31
CA ILE A 97 9.32 -4.93 4.26
C ILE A 97 9.41 -3.42 4.10
N VAL A 98 8.82 -2.89 3.04
CA VAL A 98 8.69 -1.44 2.83
C VAL A 98 7.22 -1.07 2.72
N VAL A 99 6.76 -0.17 3.56
CA VAL A 99 5.35 0.23 3.61
C VAL A 99 5.20 1.71 3.32
N LEU A 100 4.38 2.03 2.35
CA LEU A 100 3.98 3.39 1.99
C LEU A 100 2.54 3.62 2.45
N SER A 101 2.33 4.44 3.47
CA SER A 101 0.99 4.83 3.97
C SER A 101 0.04 3.64 4.22
N GLY A 102 0.53 2.53 4.78
CA GLY A 102 -0.29 1.36 5.12
C GLY A 102 -1.11 1.57 6.40
N PHE A 103 -2.28 0.94 6.52
CA PHE A 103 -3.06 1.04 7.75
C PHE A 103 -2.83 -0.16 8.70
N VAL A 104 -2.83 0.08 10.00
CA VAL A 104 -2.44 -0.88 11.04
C VAL A 104 -3.35 -2.12 11.08
N SER A 105 -4.65 -1.92 10.93
CA SER A 105 -5.66 -2.98 10.90
C SER A 105 -6.95 -2.47 10.26
N VAL A 106 -7.78 -3.38 9.75
CA VAL A 106 -9.10 -3.04 9.20
C VAL A 106 -9.97 -2.36 10.27
N ASN A 107 -9.91 -2.81 11.51
CA ASN A 107 -10.60 -2.18 12.64
C ASN A 107 -10.23 -0.70 12.80
N LYS A 108 -8.94 -0.40 12.80
CA LYS A 108 -8.42 0.98 12.94
C LYS A 108 -8.78 1.86 11.75
N LEU A 109 -8.76 1.29 10.53
CA LEU A 109 -9.16 2.00 9.32
C LEU A 109 -10.64 2.40 9.40
N VAL A 110 -11.53 1.44 9.69
CA VAL A 110 -12.97 1.69 9.83
C VAL A 110 -13.25 2.67 10.98
N GLU A 111 -12.51 2.59 12.07
CA GLU A 111 -12.63 3.54 13.18
C GLU A 111 -12.25 4.97 12.76
N SER A 112 -11.24 5.14 11.93
CA SER A 112 -10.80 6.44 11.43
C SER A 112 -11.84 7.12 10.53
N PHE A 113 -12.57 6.33 9.72
CA PHE A 113 -13.60 6.86 8.81
C PHE A 113 -14.96 7.07 9.49
N PHE A 114 -15.34 6.18 10.38
CA PHE A 114 -16.68 6.14 10.99
C PHE A 114 -16.68 6.51 12.47
N GLY A 115 -15.60 7.10 12.97
CA GLY A 115 -15.54 7.60 14.34
C GLY A 115 -16.66 8.59 14.67
N GLY A 116 -17.19 8.57 15.89
CA GLY A 116 -18.26 9.47 16.34
C GLY A 116 -19.66 8.92 16.07
N ILE A 117 -20.48 9.63 15.29
CA ILE A 117 -21.91 9.34 15.07
C ILE A 117 -22.17 7.94 14.49
N LEU A 118 -21.24 7.40 13.70
CA LEU A 118 -21.39 6.10 13.02
C LEU A 118 -20.79 4.91 13.78
N LYS A 119 -20.40 5.09 15.05
CA LYS A 119 -19.87 3.96 15.87
C LYS A 119 -20.77 2.73 15.89
N GLY A 120 -22.09 2.88 15.81
CA GLY A 120 -23.05 1.76 15.78
C GLY A 120 -22.95 0.91 14.52
N TYR A 121 -22.61 1.49 13.38
CA TYR A 121 -22.49 0.79 12.10
C TYR A 121 -21.15 0.10 11.91
N ARG A 122 -20.11 0.48 12.66
CA ARG A 122 -18.78 -0.12 12.57
C ARG A 122 -18.83 -1.63 12.72
N LYS A 123 -19.51 -2.15 13.73
CA LYS A 123 -19.60 -3.60 13.96
C LYS A 123 -20.28 -4.34 12.80
N ALA A 124 -21.30 -3.73 12.19
CA ALA A 124 -22.00 -4.32 11.04
C ALA A 124 -21.08 -4.36 9.81
N ILE A 125 -20.33 -3.28 9.53
CA ILE A 125 -19.38 -3.22 8.42
C ILE A 125 -18.28 -4.28 8.62
N LEU A 126 -17.76 -4.41 9.82
CA LEU A 126 -16.73 -5.38 10.15
C LEU A 126 -17.23 -6.83 10.07
N ALA A 127 -18.50 -7.06 10.43
CA ALA A 127 -19.12 -8.39 10.34
C ALA A 127 -19.41 -8.83 8.89
N LEU A 128 -19.34 -7.91 7.93
CA LEU A 128 -19.52 -8.20 6.51
C LEU A 128 -18.21 -8.54 5.78
N ASP A 129 -17.05 -8.44 6.46
CA ASP A 129 -15.79 -8.86 5.85
C ASP A 129 -15.79 -10.38 5.65
N PRO A 130 -15.63 -10.89 4.43
CA PRO A 130 -15.76 -12.32 4.12
C PRO A 130 -14.56 -13.15 4.63
N ASN A 131 -13.48 -12.50 5.09
CA ASN A 131 -12.25 -13.15 5.51
C ASN A 131 -11.98 -12.93 7.02
N PRO A 132 -12.79 -13.51 7.95
CA PRO A 132 -12.72 -13.22 9.38
C PRO A 132 -11.37 -13.58 10.00
N ASP A 133 -10.66 -14.54 9.44
CA ASP A 133 -9.34 -14.94 9.91
C ASP A 133 -8.26 -13.91 9.56
N PHE A 134 -8.36 -13.27 8.41
CA PHE A 134 -7.43 -12.23 7.95
C PHE A 134 -7.81 -10.84 8.45
N PHE A 135 -9.08 -10.62 8.71
CA PHE A 135 -9.61 -9.38 9.23
C PHE A 135 -9.00 -8.97 10.58
N ARG A 136 -8.66 -9.92 11.44
CA ARG A 136 -8.15 -9.66 12.81
C ARG A 136 -6.67 -9.25 12.87
N TYR A 137 -5.93 -9.36 11.76
CA TYR A 137 -4.51 -9.01 11.76
C TYR A 137 -4.26 -7.56 12.15
N ASN A 138 -3.22 -7.37 12.97
CA ASN A 138 -2.78 -6.08 13.48
C ASN A 138 -1.28 -5.94 13.26
N ALA A 139 -0.88 -4.88 12.58
CA ALA A 139 0.49 -4.65 12.18
C ALA A 139 1.48 -4.58 13.36
N VAL A 140 1.06 -4.05 14.53
CA VAL A 140 1.93 -4.00 15.71
C VAL A 140 2.25 -5.42 16.19
N GLU A 141 1.24 -6.29 16.23
CA GLU A 141 1.42 -7.69 16.61
C GLU A 141 2.25 -8.45 15.57
N SER A 142 1.91 -8.31 14.29
CA SER A 142 2.60 -8.98 13.17
C SER A 142 4.09 -8.61 13.11
N LEU A 143 4.41 -7.32 13.25
CA LEU A 143 5.79 -6.83 13.18
C LEU A 143 6.59 -7.04 14.47
N SER A 144 5.92 -7.29 15.60
CA SER A 144 6.62 -7.53 16.89
C SER A 144 7.53 -8.76 16.83
N GLY A 145 7.12 -9.78 16.10
CA GLY A 145 7.86 -11.05 15.98
C GLY A 145 8.78 -11.15 14.76
N THR A 146 8.85 -10.14 13.89
CA THR A 146 9.65 -10.25 12.66
C THR A 146 11.12 -9.89 12.87
N ASP A 147 11.99 -10.61 12.17
CA ASP A 147 13.42 -10.29 12.01
C ASP A 147 13.70 -9.54 10.68
N ALA A 148 12.68 -9.36 9.84
CA ALA A 148 12.80 -8.62 8.58
C ALA A 148 13.26 -7.19 8.82
N GLN A 149 14.04 -6.63 7.89
CA GLN A 149 14.32 -5.20 7.88
C GLN A 149 13.09 -4.43 7.40
N VAL A 150 12.60 -3.50 8.18
CA VAL A 150 11.32 -2.81 7.93
C VAL A 150 11.52 -1.32 7.80
N LEU A 151 10.97 -0.73 6.73
CA LEU A 151 10.84 0.72 6.59
C LEU A 151 9.36 1.11 6.46
N LEU A 152 8.92 1.97 7.36
CA LEU A 152 7.57 2.51 7.42
C LEU A 152 7.60 3.99 7.00
N VAL A 153 7.10 4.28 5.80
CA VAL A 153 7.10 5.62 5.19
C VAL A 153 5.69 6.18 5.18
N TYR A 154 5.49 7.29 5.85
CA TYR A 154 4.19 7.98 5.99
C TYR A 154 4.32 9.48 5.75
N SER A 155 3.20 10.18 5.66
CA SER A 155 3.16 11.63 5.58
C SER A 155 2.34 12.25 6.71
N GLU A 156 2.79 13.41 7.20
CA GLU A 156 2.11 14.13 8.30
C GLU A 156 0.67 14.54 7.95
N ASN A 157 0.43 14.84 6.69
CA ASN A 157 -0.83 15.39 6.17
C ASN A 157 -1.67 14.37 5.39
N ASP A 158 -1.41 13.06 5.53
CA ASP A 158 -2.23 12.02 4.94
C ASP A 158 -3.64 12.03 5.54
N LYS A 159 -4.66 12.23 4.67
CA LYS A 159 -6.07 12.27 5.06
C LYS A 159 -6.77 10.92 4.90
N MET A 160 -6.15 9.98 4.19
CA MET A 160 -6.70 8.64 3.96
C MET A 160 -6.25 7.68 5.06
N VAL A 161 -4.95 7.64 5.33
CA VAL A 161 -4.36 6.84 6.41
C VAL A 161 -3.76 7.79 7.44
N SER A 162 -4.61 8.25 8.35
CA SER A 162 -4.25 9.28 9.34
C SER A 162 -3.01 8.89 10.14
N ARG A 163 -2.02 9.79 10.17
CA ARG A 163 -0.82 9.66 11.00
C ARG A 163 -1.15 9.28 12.44
N ALA A 164 -2.05 10.02 13.09
CA ALA A 164 -2.38 9.84 14.50
C ALA A 164 -2.97 8.46 14.82
N VAL A 165 -3.71 7.85 13.87
CA VAL A 165 -4.34 6.55 14.07
C VAL A 165 -3.40 5.40 13.72
N HIS A 166 -2.56 5.57 12.69
CA HIS A 166 -1.78 4.46 12.12
C HIS A 166 -0.28 4.58 12.41
N PHE A 167 0.38 5.64 11.95
CA PHE A 167 1.82 5.81 12.14
C PHE A 167 2.21 5.92 13.62
N ASP A 168 1.52 6.76 14.38
CA ASP A 168 1.84 6.96 15.81
C ASP A 168 1.59 5.69 16.61
N ALA A 169 0.60 4.85 16.25
CA ALA A 169 0.37 3.55 16.87
C ALA A 169 1.51 2.55 16.57
N LEU A 170 1.97 2.49 15.31
CA LEU A 170 3.12 1.67 14.93
C LEU A 170 4.38 2.11 15.69
N LYS A 171 4.63 3.41 15.72
CA LYS A 171 5.79 3.97 16.39
C LYS A 171 5.75 3.70 17.90
N ALA A 172 4.60 3.87 18.56
CA ALA A 172 4.44 3.59 19.98
C ALA A 172 4.67 2.11 20.31
N GLY A 173 4.20 1.20 19.45
CA GLY A 173 4.34 -0.24 19.69
C GLY A 173 5.67 -0.84 19.29
N LEU A 174 6.41 -0.24 18.35
CA LEU A 174 7.54 -0.89 17.67
C LEU A 174 8.85 -0.10 17.72
N SER A 175 8.90 1.10 18.30
CA SER A 175 10.11 1.94 18.32
C SER A 175 11.28 1.34 19.12
N HIS A 176 11.03 0.28 19.88
CA HIS A 176 12.07 -0.46 20.60
C HIS A 176 12.79 -1.51 19.75
N LYS A 177 12.35 -1.75 18.51
CA LYS A 177 12.94 -2.73 17.58
C LYS A 177 13.95 -2.05 16.66
N ASP A 178 15.18 -2.49 16.65
CA ASP A 178 16.28 -1.91 15.86
C ASP A 178 16.16 -2.20 14.37
N ASN A 179 15.43 -3.27 14.00
CA ASN A 179 15.17 -3.64 12.61
C ASN A 179 13.98 -2.90 11.98
N ILE A 180 13.31 -2.00 12.70
CA ILE A 180 12.17 -1.22 12.20
C ILE A 180 12.49 0.28 12.18
N ARG A 181 12.49 0.86 10.99
CA ARG A 181 12.75 2.27 10.75
C ARG A 181 11.47 3.01 10.41
N PHE A 182 11.35 4.25 10.90
CA PHE A 182 10.20 5.13 10.70
C PHE A 182 10.63 6.38 9.95
N LEU A 183 9.98 6.65 8.82
CA LEU A 183 10.16 7.86 8.04
C LEU A 183 8.82 8.60 7.94
N LEU A 184 8.81 9.84 8.37
CA LEU A 184 7.61 10.69 8.35
C LEU A 184 7.91 11.92 7.51
N GLU A 185 7.33 11.94 6.32
CA GLU A 185 7.49 13.01 5.35
C GLU A 185 6.48 14.15 5.58
N LYS A 186 6.79 15.33 5.02
CA LYS A 186 5.89 16.49 5.06
C LYS A 186 5.28 16.72 3.70
N ASN A 187 4.02 17.19 3.69
CA ASN A 187 3.32 17.64 2.48
C ASN A 187 3.18 16.60 1.35
N LYS A 188 3.37 15.32 1.65
CA LYS A 188 3.28 14.24 0.65
C LYS A 188 1.89 13.60 0.55
N GLY A 189 0.94 14.00 1.41
CA GLY A 189 -0.40 13.42 1.42
C GLY A 189 -0.37 11.91 1.55
N HIS A 190 -1.12 11.21 0.70
CA HIS A 190 -1.19 9.75 0.72
C HIS A 190 -0.08 9.04 -0.06
N ASN A 191 0.80 9.78 -0.75
CA ASN A 191 1.90 9.23 -1.57
C ASN A 191 3.26 9.70 -1.02
N PRO A 192 3.77 9.12 0.08
CA PRO A 192 4.93 9.62 0.78
C PRO A 192 6.25 9.51 -0.02
N ASN A 193 6.26 8.68 -1.07
CA ASN A 193 7.37 8.47 -1.99
C ASN A 193 7.39 9.46 -3.17
N TYR A 194 6.34 10.26 -3.36
CA TYR A 194 6.26 11.25 -4.45
C TYR A 194 6.94 12.57 -4.06
N THR A 195 7.33 13.38 -5.06
CA THR A 195 7.71 14.77 -4.83
C THR A 195 6.52 15.61 -4.38
N GLU A 196 6.76 16.73 -3.68
CA GLU A 196 5.65 17.65 -3.28
C GLU A 196 4.91 18.22 -4.51
N ASP A 197 5.63 18.47 -5.61
CA ASP A 197 5.05 18.91 -6.87
C ASP A 197 4.12 17.84 -7.47
N ALA A 198 4.55 16.59 -7.50
CA ALA A 198 3.73 15.48 -7.98
C ALA A 198 2.44 15.34 -7.16
N VAL A 199 2.53 15.39 -5.84
CA VAL A 199 1.36 15.32 -4.95
C VAL A 199 0.40 16.46 -5.19
N SER A 200 0.89 17.70 -5.35
CA SER A 200 0.07 18.86 -5.66
C SER A 200 -0.61 18.71 -7.02
N TYR A 201 0.12 18.29 -8.04
CA TYR A 201 -0.39 18.12 -9.39
C TYR A 201 -1.41 16.97 -9.48
N LEU A 202 -1.20 15.87 -8.74
CA LEU A 202 -2.18 14.78 -8.60
C LEU A 202 -3.46 15.25 -7.91
N ALA A 203 -3.36 16.13 -6.92
CA ALA A 203 -4.52 16.73 -6.25
C ALA A 203 -5.31 17.63 -7.19
N GLU A 204 -4.65 18.44 -8.03
CA GLU A 204 -5.30 19.24 -9.08
C GLU A 204 -6.04 18.36 -10.08
N TYR A 205 -5.39 17.29 -10.60
CA TYR A 205 -6.02 16.31 -11.47
C TYR A 205 -7.26 15.71 -10.84
N SER A 206 -7.16 15.23 -9.60
CA SER A 206 -8.27 14.58 -8.90
C SER A 206 -9.44 15.52 -8.68
N ALA A 207 -9.17 16.78 -8.33
CA ALA A 207 -10.19 17.81 -8.16
C ALA A 207 -10.89 18.16 -9.48
N ASP A 208 -10.14 18.21 -10.59
CA ASP A 208 -10.71 18.51 -11.91
C ASP A 208 -11.52 17.31 -12.46
N VAL A 209 -11.06 16.08 -12.26
CA VAL A 209 -11.85 14.86 -12.57
C VAL A 209 -13.18 14.87 -11.81
N ALA A 210 -13.17 15.19 -10.52
CA ALA A 210 -14.39 15.25 -9.72
C ALA A 210 -15.38 16.31 -10.25
N LYS A 211 -14.91 17.49 -10.67
CA LYS A 211 -15.74 18.52 -11.28
C LYS A 211 -16.33 18.08 -12.63
N LYS A 212 -15.56 17.29 -13.41
CA LYS A 212 -15.94 16.83 -14.76
C LYS A 212 -16.61 15.46 -14.76
N ALA A 213 -16.87 14.85 -13.63
CA ALA A 213 -17.41 13.48 -13.52
C ALA A 213 -18.68 13.26 -14.36
N LYS A 214 -19.54 14.28 -14.48
CA LYS A 214 -20.77 14.23 -15.28
C LYS A 214 -20.54 14.27 -16.80
N THR A 215 -19.38 14.72 -17.26
CA THR A 215 -19.01 14.83 -18.67
C THR A 215 -18.08 13.69 -19.12
N LEU A 216 -17.31 13.10 -18.19
CA LEU A 216 -16.39 11.98 -18.43
C LEU A 216 -17.11 10.64 -18.27
N THR A 217 -18.22 10.45 -18.99
CA THR A 217 -19.09 9.27 -18.82
C THR A 217 -18.65 8.08 -19.66
N THR A 218 -17.95 8.31 -20.77
CA THR A 218 -17.44 7.25 -21.66
C THR A 218 -15.95 7.01 -21.43
N GLU A 219 -15.48 5.82 -21.76
CA GLU A 219 -14.07 5.48 -21.65
C GLU A 219 -13.21 6.32 -22.61
N GLU A 220 -13.71 6.55 -23.83
CA GLU A 220 -13.05 7.42 -24.82
C GLU A 220 -12.85 8.85 -24.28
N ALA A 221 -13.91 9.46 -23.71
CA ALA A 221 -13.80 10.78 -23.10
C ALA A 221 -12.78 10.81 -21.95
N ARG A 222 -12.71 9.76 -21.14
CA ARG A 222 -11.72 9.62 -20.07
C ARG A 222 -10.31 9.47 -20.61
N LEU A 223 -10.10 8.69 -21.66
CA LEU A 223 -8.79 8.51 -22.29
C LEU A 223 -8.28 9.82 -22.90
N VAL A 224 -9.10 10.52 -23.66
CA VAL A 224 -8.75 11.83 -24.22
C VAL A 224 -8.41 12.81 -23.11
N TYR A 225 -9.23 12.84 -22.05
CA TYR A 225 -9.01 13.72 -20.91
C TYR A 225 -7.72 13.39 -20.14
N ARG A 226 -7.42 12.10 -19.95
CA ARG A 226 -6.15 11.66 -19.34
C ARG A 226 -4.94 12.08 -20.16
N GLY A 227 -5.05 12.10 -21.48
CA GLY A 227 -3.97 12.47 -22.39
C GLY A 227 -3.52 13.93 -22.31
N ILE A 228 -4.30 14.83 -21.69
CA ILE A 228 -3.91 16.24 -21.50
C ILE A 228 -3.06 16.48 -20.25
N TRP A 229 -2.97 15.49 -19.37
CA TRP A 229 -2.22 15.60 -18.10
C TRP A 229 -0.81 15.01 -18.24
N ASN A 230 0.15 15.64 -17.59
CA ASN A 230 1.52 15.16 -17.57
C ASN A 230 1.68 14.06 -16.50
N TRP A 231 1.63 12.80 -16.92
CA TRP A 231 1.72 11.64 -16.02
C TRP A 231 3.11 11.48 -15.41
N GLU A 232 4.17 11.88 -16.10
CA GLU A 232 5.53 11.84 -15.53
C GLU A 232 5.65 12.80 -14.35
N ARG A 233 5.15 14.02 -14.49
CA ARG A 233 5.09 14.98 -13.38
C ARG A 233 4.21 14.47 -12.23
N MET A 234 3.05 13.87 -12.57
CA MET A 234 2.06 13.40 -11.60
C MET A 234 2.55 12.23 -10.75
N THR A 235 3.49 11.44 -11.27
CA THR A 235 4.06 10.26 -10.62
C THR A 235 5.55 10.41 -10.32
N ASP A 236 6.04 11.65 -10.31
CA ASP A 236 7.46 11.94 -10.03
C ASP A 236 7.84 11.54 -8.62
N GLN A 237 8.98 10.84 -8.50
CA GLN A 237 9.38 10.14 -7.30
C GLN A 237 10.46 10.92 -6.54
N ASP A 238 10.34 10.97 -5.22
CA ASP A 238 11.30 11.65 -4.36
C ASP A 238 12.56 10.79 -4.16
N VAL A 239 13.66 11.24 -4.74
CA VAL A 239 14.95 10.54 -4.70
C VAL A 239 15.48 10.36 -3.26
N VAL A 240 15.14 11.27 -2.33
CA VAL A 240 15.59 11.19 -0.94
C VAL A 240 14.85 10.06 -0.22
N VAL A 241 13.54 9.92 -0.44
CA VAL A 241 12.74 8.82 0.09
C VAL A 241 13.24 7.49 -0.50
N TRP A 242 13.47 7.43 -1.81
CA TRP A 242 13.99 6.24 -2.46
C TRP A 242 15.37 5.83 -1.96
N ALA A 243 16.25 6.78 -1.64
CA ALA A 243 17.54 6.48 -1.00
C ALA A 243 17.36 5.79 0.37
N GLN A 244 16.33 6.16 1.15
CA GLN A 244 16.03 5.47 2.42
C GLN A 244 15.43 4.08 2.20
N ILE A 245 14.60 3.92 1.13
CA ILE A 245 14.06 2.61 0.73
C ILE A 245 15.21 1.67 0.38
N PHE A 246 16.11 2.06 -0.51
CA PHE A 246 17.25 1.23 -0.90
C PHE A 246 18.21 0.96 0.25
N LYS A 247 18.47 1.95 1.12
CA LYS A 247 19.24 1.71 2.34
C LYS A 247 18.67 0.61 3.24
N THR A 248 17.36 0.37 3.18
CA THR A 248 16.73 -0.74 3.91
C THR A 248 16.77 -2.03 3.13
N LEU A 249 16.58 -1.97 1.81
CA LEU A 249 16.52 -3.15 0.94
C LEU A 249 17.88 -3.79 0.66
N ASP A 250 18.97 -3.04 0.81
CA ASP A 250 20.35 -3.48 0.53
C ASP A 250 21.08 -4.00 1.78
N THR A 251 20.34 -4.19 2.91
CA THR A 251 20.87 -4.78 4.16
C THR A 251 20.57 -6.24 4.21
#